data_78e6f852d0eea58ee93b7bf8ab6ffd3d
#
_entry.id   78e6f852d0eea58ee93b7bf8ab6ffd3d
#
_cell.length_a   1.000
_cell.length_b   1.000
_cell.length_c   1.000
_cell.angle_alpha   90.00
_cell.angle_beta   90.00
_cell.angle_gamma   90.00
#
_symmetry.space_group_name_H-M   'P 1'
#
loop_
_entity.id
_entity.type
_entity.pdbx_description
1 polymer ?
#
loop_
_entity_poly.entity_id
_entity_poly.type
_entity_poly.pdbx_seq_one_letter_code
_entity_poly.pdbx_strand_id
1 'polypeptide(L)'
;MASGLPARLLQRRENPRRASFLELFFDLAFIFALTRLSRALLDDLSFTGGFQVLLMLAALWWVWFVTAWSADWFDPRAPLIVTLLLWTMFGGLLMAAAVPTVFDGHAMVFAVAYVAIHLGRGAILIPALRGHPLQVRSLRVAVWFAISGVLWVVGAAVTPAREVLWALALVLEFSLARLRWPFPWLGRSTWPELQVNGTHLSERYQQIFIIALGELILIAGITYSQSGLGRDSTVAFALAFVTAVALARLYLVPAGGRLGARIEAEGPPGSKLTLMAGYLHLIMIAGVLATSVAMEMTIDHPGEHETGQTIVGVIGPALFLTARIMLAALVDGRWPWARLVGVPAIIVGGLATVRSPQLVNSAVVAGVLLLIVLFDAMPGLRRFIRQSGESDAPAHRRPG
;
A
#
# COMPACT_ATOMS: atom_id res chain seq x y z
N MET A 1 14.75 33.30 18.52
CA MET A 1 13.83 32.69 17.56
C MET A 1 14.59 32.46 16.24
N ALA A 2 14.82 31.22 15.86
CA ALA A 2 15.60 30.93 14.65
C ALA A 2 14.77 31.24 13.41
N SER A 3 14.98 32.41 12.80
CA SER A 3 14.37 32.82 11.52
C SER A 3 15.13 32.27 10.32
N GLY A 4 15.60 31.02 10.41
CA GLY A 4 16.37 30.37 9.36
C GLY A 4 15.51 29.58 8.37
N LEU A 5 16.11 29.16 7.25
CA LEU A 5 15.48 28.28 6.23
C LEU A 5 14.75 27.06 6.83
N PRO A 6 15.30 26.34 7.86
CA PRO A 6 14.60 25.23 8.49
C PRO A 6 13.22 25.60 9.06
N ALA A 7 13.09 26.76 9.70
CA ALA A 7 11.82 27.19 10.29
C ALA A 7 10.73 27.48 9.23
N ARG A 8 11.10 27.79 7.99
CA ARG A 8 10.18 28.00 6.86
C ARG A 8 9.79 26.70 6.15
N LEU A 9 10.61 25.66 6.28
CA LEU A 9 10.37 24.37 5.65
C LEU A 9 9.55 23.45 6.53
N LEU A 10 9.69 23.59 7.87
CA LEU A 10 9.00 22.72 8.82
C LEU A 10 7.54 23.13 8.99
N GLN A 11 6.69 22.14 9.02
CA GLN A 11 5.26 22.34 9.26
C GLN A 11 4.99 22.72 10.71
N ARG A 12 4.03 23.65 10.92
CA ARG A 12 3.46 23.91 12.25
C ARG A 12 2.50 22.79 12.60
N ARG A 13 2.78 22.10 13.72
CA ARG A 13 2.00 20.93 14.17
C ARG A 13 0.62 21.26 14.80
N GLU A 14 0.28 22.52 14.91
CA GLU A 14 -0.91 23.00 15.64
C GLU A 14 -2.24 22.79 14.88
N ASN A 15 -2.19 22.50 13.57
CA ASN A 15 -3.40 22.28 12.76
C ASN A 15 -3.50 20.85 12.28
N PRO A 16 -4.68 20.17 12.40
CA PRO A 16 -4.92 18.90 11.75
C PRO A 16 -4.74 19.08 10.24
N ARG A 17 -3.80 18.36 9.66
CA ARG A 17 -3.46 18.45 8.26
C ARG A 17 -4.20 17.39 7.47
N ARG A 18 -4.88 17.81 6.41
CA ARG A 18 -5.33 16.95 5.32
C ARG A 18 -4.25 16.85 4.26
N ALA A 19 -4.25 15.77 3.49
CA ALA A 19 -3.37 15.62 2.34
C ALA A 19 -3.53 16.81 1.38
N SER A 20 -2.41 17.36 0.94
CA SER A 20 -2.39 18.47 -0.02
C SER A 20 -2.67 17.97 -1.44
N PHE A 21 -3.10 18.87 -2.32
CA PHE A 21 -3.28 18.56 -3.75
C PHE A 21 -2.01 17.99 -4.39
N LEU A 22 -0.83 18.51 -4.02
CA LEU A 22 0.44 18.04 -4.56
C LEU A 22 0.76 16.60 -4.11
N GLU A 23 0.39 16.24 -2.89
CA GLU A 23 0.54 14.86 -2.40
C GLU A 23 -0.41 13.89 -3.11
N LEU A 24 -1.63 14.32 -3.43
CA LEU A 24 -2.55 13.55 -4.26
C LEU A 24 -2.02 13.39 -5.68
N PHE A 25 -1.47 14.47 -6.25
CA PHE A 25 -0.85 14.42 -7.57
C PHE A 25 0.35 13.49 -7.62
N PHE A 26 1.17 13.48 -6.57
CA PHE A 26 2.26 12.52 -6.41
C PHE A 26 1.74 11.07 -6.39
N ASP A 27 0.62 10.80 -5.72
CA ASP A 27 0.04 9.46 -5.66
C ASP A 27 -0.45 8.96 -7.02
N LEU A 28 -0.84 9.84 -7.94
CA LEU A 28 -1.25 9.45 -9.29
C LEU A 28 -0.14 8.75 -10.08
N ALA A 29 1.13 9.06 -9.82
CA ALA A 29 2.24 8.35 -10.44
C ALA A 29 2.26 6.85 -10.09
N PHE A 30 1.71 6.49 -8.93
CA PHE A 30 1.64 5.09 -8.48
C PHE A 30 0.51 4.31 -9.13
N ILE A 31 -0.54 4.94 -9.68
CA ILE A 31 -1.52 4.25 -10.54
C ILE A 31 -0.79 3.63 -11.73
N PHE A 32 0.02 4.43 -12.43
CA PHE A 32 0.80 3.94 -13.57
C PHE A 32 1.75 2.81 -13.17
N ALA A 33 2.41 2.94 -12.01
CA ALA A 33 3.29 1.90 -11.50
C ALA A 33 2.54 0.59 -11.21
N LEU A 34 1.38 0.65 -10.55
CA LEU A 34 0.55 -0.52 -10.26
C LEU A 34 0.06 -1.20 -11.54
N THR A 35 -0.42 -0.44 -12.53
CA THR A 35 -0.83 -0.98 -13.83
C THR A 35 0.31 -1.70 -14.56
N ARG A 36 1.56 -1.15 -14.48
CA ARG A 36 2.73 -1.82 -15.07
C ARG A 36 3.10 -3.11 -14.33
N LEU A 37 2.97 -3.11 -13.00
CA LEU A 37 3.22 -4.30 -12.18
C LEU A 37 2.14 -5.38 -12.38
N SER A 38 0.87 -5.00 -12.51
CA SER A 38 -0.21 -5.95 -12.85
C SER A 38 0.05 -6.63 -14.18
N ARG A 39 0.46 -5.87 -15.20
CA ARG A 39 0.84 -6.44 -16.51
C ARG A 39 2.04 -7.37 -16.41
N ALA A 40 3.10 -6.98 -15.70
CA ALA A 40 4.26 -7.84 -15.51
C ALA A 40 3.91 -9.15 -14.78
N LEU A 41 2.97 -9.12 -13.83
CA LEU A 41 2.49 -10.32 -13.16
C LEU A 41 1.62 -11.19 -14.10
N LEU A 42 0.80 -10.56 -14.95
CA LEU A 42 -0.01 -11.25 -15.94
C LEU A 42 0.85 -11.97 -17.00
N ASP A 43 1.95 -11.33 -17.41
CA ASP A 43 2.87 -11.86 -18.42
C ASP A 43 3.67 -13.09 -17.91
N ASP A 44 3.92 -13.17 -16.58
CA ASP A 44 4.62 -14.31 -15.96
C ASP A 44 4.01 -14.65 -14.57
N LEU A 45 3.08 -15.63 -14.56
CA LEU A 45 2.45 -16.18 -13.36
C LEU A 45 3.30 -17.23 -12.64
N SER A 46 4.57 -17.43 -13.04
CA SER A 46 5.48 -18.31 -12.34
C SER A 46 5.87 -17.77 -10.96
N PHE A 47 6.45 -18.63 -10.12
CA PHE A 47 6.99 -18.19 -8.84
C PHE A 47 8.08 -17.11 -9.01
N THR A 48 8.91 -17.23 -10.05
CA THR A 48 9.96 -16.26 -10.37
C THR A 48 9.36 -14.91 -10.77
N GLY A 49 8.39 -14.89 -11.70
CA GLY A 49 7.69 -13.67 -12.11
C GLY A 49 6.99 -12.99 -10.93
N GLY A 50 6.27 -13.76 -10.11
CA GLY A 50 5.64 -13.24 -8.89
C GLY A 50 6.64 -12.65 -7.90
N PHE A 51 7.80 -13.28 -7.70
CA PHE A 51 8.88 -12.77 -6.85
C PHE A 51 9.50 -11.48 -7.41
N GLN A 52 9.74 -11.42 -8.71
CA GLN A 52 10.26 -10.24 -9.40
C GLN A 52 9.29 -9.06 -9.29
N VAL A 53 8.00 -9.29 -9.51
CA VAL A 53 6.96 -8.26 -9.32
C VAL A 53 6.91 -7.79 -7.86
N LEU A 54 7.03 -8.70 -6.88
CA LEU A 54 7.06 -8.34 -5.47
C LEU A 54 8.28 -7.48 -5.13
N LEU A 55 9.47 -7.76 -5.68
CA LEU A 55 10.67 -6.91 -5.51
C LEU A 55 10.45 -5.51 -6.05
N MET A 56 9.91 -5.39 -7.27
CA MET A 56 9.62 -4.09 -7.89
C MET A 56 8.53 -3.32 -7.13
N LEU A 57 7.47 -4.01 -6.71
CA LEU A 57 6.43 -3.43 -5.87
C LEU A 57 6.99 -2.93 -4.54
N ALA A 58 7.83 -3.72 -3.87
CA ALA A 58 8.44 -3.34 -2.60
C ALA A 58 9.36 -2.11 -2.74
N ALA A 59 10.12 -2.01 -3.85
CA ALA A 59 10.95 -0.85 -4.14
C ALA A 59 10.10 0.42 -4.40
N LEU A 60 9.09 0.33 -5.26
CA LEU A 60 8.17 1.43 -5.54
C LEU A 60 7.41 1.85 -4.28
N TRP A 61 6.91 0.90 -3.51
CA TRP A 61 6.27 1.14 -2.23
C TRP A 61 7.20 1.87 -1.26
N TRP A 62 8.49 1.48 -1.20
CA TRP A 62 9.45 2.10 -0.31
C TRP A 62 9.72 3.55 -0.68
N VAL A 63 9.81 3.86 -1.97
CA VAL A 63 9.88 5.23 -2.47
C VAL A 63 8.67 6.03 -2.01
N TRP A 64 7.47 5.50 -2.18
CA TRP A 64 6.23 6.15 -1.73
C TRP A 64 6.22 6.35 -0.22
N PHE A 65 6.48 5.28 0.53
CA PHE A 65 6.41 5.28 1.99
C PHE A 65 7.37 6.29 2.63
N VAL A 66 8.64 6.27 2.22
CA VAL A 66 9.66 7.20 2.75
C VAL A 66 9.33 8.64 2.36
N THR A 67 8.72 8.86 1.19
CA THR A 67 8.29 10.18 0.74
C THR A 67 7.09 10.68 1.53
N ALA A 68 6.05 9.87 1.71
CA ALA A 68 4.88 10.20 2.52
C ALA A 68 5.27 10.50 3.97
N TRP A 69 6.16 9.68 4.56
CA TRP A 69 6.69 9.92 5.90
C TRP A 69 7.51 11.22 5.97
N SER A 70 8.36 11.47 4.98
CA SER A 70 9.17 12.71 4.96
C SER A 70 8.30 13.95 4.76
N ALA A 71 7.29 13.89 3.90
CA ALA A 71 6.38 14.99 3.63
C ALA A 71 5.56 15.41 4.85
N ASP A 72 5.35 14.51 5.82
CA ASP A 72 4.66 14.84 7.07
C ASP A 72 5.38 15.89 7.94
N TRP A 73 6.70 16.01 7.75
CA TRP A 73 7.53 16.97 8.48
C TRP A 73 7.59 18.35 7.86
N PHE A 74 7.25 18.48 6.59
CA PHE A 74 7.52 19.68 5.80
C PHE A 74 6.25 20.32 5.27
N ASP A 75 6.30 21.64 5.08
CA ASP A 75 5.22 22.36 4.39
C ASP A 75 5.24 22.01 2.89
N PRO A 76 4.20 21.37 2.35
CA PRO A 76 4.12 21.00 0.94
C PRO A 76 4.07 22.20 -0.01
N ARG A 77 3.83 23.41 0.53
CA ARG A 77 3.83 24.66 -0.25
C ARG A 77 5.24 25.24 -0.40
N ALA A 78 6.20 24.81 0.41
CA ALA A 78 7.56 25.28 0.30
C ALA A 78 8.17 24.85 -1.04
N PRO A 79 8.73 25.78 -1.85
CA PRO A 79 9.21 25.46 -3.20
C PRO A 79 10.19 24.30 -3.24
N LEU A 80 11.05 24.18 -2.24
CA LEU A 80 12.03 23.10 -2.12
C LEU A 80 11.35 21.74 -1.91
N ILE A 81 10.25 21.68 -1.17
CA ILE A 81 9.46 20.46 -0.94
C ILE A 81 8.65 20.11 -2.19
N VAL A 82 8.11 21.10 -2.88
CA VAL A 82 7.49 20.90 -4.21
C VAL A 82 8.50 20.26 -5.16
N THR A 83 9.73 20.80 -5.25
CA THR A 83 10.80 20.24 -6.09
C THR A 83 11.15 18.80 -5.70
N LEU A 84 11.22 18.51 -4.40
CA LEU A 84 11.50 17.15 -3.91
C LEU A 84 10.39 16.17 -4.30
N LEU A 85 9.12 16.55 -4.17
CA LEU A 85 7.99 15.70 -4.55
C LEU A 85 7.96 15.47 -6.07
N LEU A 86 8.17 16.51 -6.88
CA LEU A 86 8.24 16.38 -8.35
C LEU A 86 9.44 15.53 -8.79
N TRP A 87 10.61 15.69 -8.15
CA TRP A 87 11.77 14.84 -8.38
C TRP A 87 11.47 13.37 -8.11
N THR A 88 10.85 13.08 -6.96
CA THR A 88 10.49 11.71 -6.57
C THR A 88 9.42 11.15 -7.51
N MET A 89 8.44 11.96 -7.91
CA MET A 89 7.39 11.56 -8.86
C MET A 89 7.99 11.20 -10.22
N PHE A 90 8.87 12.04 -10.76
CA PHE A 90 9.52 11.78 -12.04
C PHE A 90 10.38 10.51 -11.98
N GLY A 91 11.17 10.32 -10.94
CA GLY A 91 11.94 9.09 -10.72
C GLY A 91 11.04 7.85 -10.60
N GLY A 92 9.91 7.96 -9.88
CA GLY A 92 8.91 6.89 -9.76
C GLY A 92 8.27 6.52 -11.11
N LEU A 93 8.00 7.51 -11.96
CA LEU A 93 7.51 7.28 -13.34
C LEU A 93 8.57 6.58 -14.20
N LEU A 94 9.86 6.94 -14.08
CA LEU A 94 10.95 6.24 -14.75
C LEU A 94 11.07 4.78 -14.31
N MET A 95 10.97 4.53 -12.98
CA MET A 95 10.93 3.17 -12.45
C MET A 95 9.74 2.39 -13.02
N ALA A 96 8.55 2.95 -12.98
CA ALA A 96 7.34 2.33 -13.51
C ALA A 96 7.42 2.03 -15.00
N ALA A 97 7.97 2.95 -15.80
CA ALA A 97 8.18 2.76 -17.23
C ALA A 97 9.16 1.61 -17.54
N ALA A 98 10.16 1.39 -16.67
CA ALA A 98 11.13 0.32 -16.83
C ALA A 98 10.56 -1.07 -16.43
N VAL A 99 9.51 -1.15 -15.60
CA VAL A 99 8.96 -2.41 -15.04
C VAL A 99 8.87 -3.55 -16.07
N PRO A 100 8.28 -3.39 -17.28
CA PRO A 100 8.09 -4.52 -18.19
C PRO A 100 9.38 -5.14 -18.71
N THR A 101 10.48 -4.41 -18.65
CA THR A 101 11.76 -4.81 -19.25
C THR A 101 12.92 -4.78 -18.25
N VAL A 102 12.61 -4.66 -16.95
CA VAL A 102 13.62 -4.61 -15.89
C VAL A 102 14.51 -5.85 -15.90
N PHE A 103 13.93 -7.02 -16.10
CA PHE A 103 14.69 -8.27 -16.13
C PHE A 103 15.25 -8.61 -17.52
N ASP A 104 14.80 -7.91 -18.58
CA ASP A 104 15.18 -8.12 -19.99
C ASP A 104 16.11 -7.04 -20.57
N GLY A 105 16.72 -6.20 -19.74
CA GLY A 105 17.73 -5.25 -20.23
C GLY A 105 17.70 -3.86 -19.61
N HIS A 106 16.57 -3.42 -18.99
CA HIS A 106 16.45 -2.05 -18.44
C HIS A 106 16.59 -1.98 -16.92
N ALA A 107 17.19 -2.99 -16.28
CA ALA A 107 17.46 -3.01 -14.83
C ALA A 107 18.20 -1.76 -14.33
N MET A 108 19.14 -1.27 -15.14
CA MET A 108 19.94 -0.08 -14.77
C MET A 108 19.07 1.18 -14.67
N VAL A 109 18.08 1.35 -15.53
CA VAL A 109 17.15 2.49 -15.48
C VAL A 109 16.37 2.47 -14.16
N PHE A 110 15.84 1.30 -13.79
CA PHE A 110 15.09 1.13 -12.54
C PHE A 110 15.98 1.39 -11.32
N ALA A 111 17.15 0.78 -11.25
CA ALA A 111 18.08 0.90 -10.13
C ALA A 111 18.62 2.34 -9.97
N VAL A 112 19.03 2.97 -11.07
CA VAL A 112 19.55 4.35 -11.04
C VAL A 112 18.43 5.33 -10.66
N ALA A 113 17.23 5.18 -11.19
CA ALA A 113 16.09 6.01 -10.80
C ALA A 113 15.78 5.86 -9.29
N TYR A 114 15.76 4.63 -8.77
CA TYR A 114 15.57 4.35 -7.34
C TYR A 114 16.63 5.04 -6.47
N VAL A 115 17.90 4.84 -6.78
CA VAL A 115 19.03 5.44 -6.03
C VAL A 115 19.01 6.97 -6.14
N ALA A 116 18.75 7.51 -7.34
CA ALA A 116 18.69 8.95 -7.57
C ALA A 116 17.56 9.63 -6.78
N ILE A 117 16.40 8.98 -6.61
CA ILE A 117 15.31 9.47 -5.77
C ILE A 117 15.81 9.65 -4.33
N HIS A 118 16.40 8.61 -3.76
CA HIS A 118 16.79 8.62 -2.35
C HIS A 118 17.98 9.53 -2.07
N LEU A 119 18.99 9.52 -2.93
CA LEU A 119 20.15 10.42 -2.81
C LEU A 119 19.80 11.88 -3.12
N GLY A 120 18.95 12.12 -4.11
CA GLY A 120 18.43 13.45 -4.44
C GLY A 120 17.65 14.05 -3.26
N ARG A 121 16.85 13.25 -2.55
CA ARG A 121 16.21 13.67 -1.29
C ARG A 121 17.27 14.12 -0.25
N GLY A 122 18.32 13.33 -0.07
CA GLY A 122 19.43 13.69 0.80
C GLY A 122 20.12 14.98 0.37
N ALA A 123 20.44 15.11 -0.92
CA ALA A 123 21.08 16.29 -1.49
C ALA A 123 20.26 17.58 -1.30
N ILE A 124 18.94 17.48 -1.31
CA ILE A 124 18.02 18.59 -1.06
C ILE A 124 17.91 18.89 0.44
N LEU A 125 17.62 17.87 1.26
CA LEU A 125 17.26 18.09 2.67
C LEU A 125 18.46 18.36 3.59
N ILE A 126 19.63 17.77 3.34
CA ILE A 126 20.81 17.95 4.22
C ILE A 126 21.25 19.42 4.29
N PRO A 127 21.47 20.13 3.16
CA PRO A 127 21.82 21.53 3.21
C PRO A 127 20.67 22.43 3.70
N ALA A 128 19.42 22.09 3.34
CA ALA A 128 18.24 22.85 3.73
C ALA A 128 17.97 22.84 5.24
N LEU A 129 18.35 21.76 5.92
CA LEU A 129 18.17 21.55 7.35
C LEU A 129 19.43 21.92 8.17
N ARG A 130 20.35 22.69 7.60
CA ARG A 130 21.59 23.05 8.28
C ARG A 130 21.36 23.66 9.66
N GLY A 131 21.99 23.08 10.68
CA GLY A 131 21.82 23.49 12.07
C GLY A 131 20.55 22.98 12.78
N HIS A 132 19.72 22.18 12.10
CA HIS A 132 18.54 21.54 12.71
C HIS A 132 18.80 20.06 12.99
N PRO A 133 18.26 19.46 14.08
CA PRO A 133 18.46 18.04 14.43
C PRO A 133 18.11 17.07 13.29
N LEU A 134 17.12 17.37 12.47
CA LEU A 134 16.73 16.56 11.31
C LEU A 134 17.79 16.50 10.21
N GLN A 135 18.81 17.38 10.22
CA GLN A 135 19.94 17.31 9.30
C GLN A 135 20.72 16.02 9.49
N VAL A 136 21.04 15.68 10.75
CA VAL A 136 21.80 14.46 11.09
C VAL A 136 20.97 13.20 10.75
N ARG A 137 19.66 13.24 10.99
CA ARG A 137 18.76 12.17 10.55
C ARG A 137 18.82 12.01 9.03
N SER A 138 18.66 13.09 8.26
CA SER A 138 18.69 13.05 6.80
C SER A 138 20.03 12.53 6.27
N LEU A 139 21.16 12.89 6.93
CA LEU A 139 22.48 12.38 6.58
C LEU A 139 22.58 10.85 6.83
N ARG A 140 22.16 10.37 8.00
CA ARG A 140 22.16 8.92 8.30
C ARG A 140 21.37 8.12 7.26
N VAL A 141 20.16 8.60 6.93
CA VAL A 141 19.28 7.97 5.92
C VAL A 141 19.95 7.99 4.55
N ALA A 142 20.50 9.13 4.12
CA ALA A 142 21.18 9.25 2.82
C ALA A 142 22.39 8.34 2.68
N VAL A 143 23.21 8.21 3.74
CA VAL A 143 24.39 7.32 3.73
C VAL A 143 23.95 5.85 3.58
N TRP A 144 22.92 5.42 4.28
CA TRP A 144 22.42 4.06 4.14
C TRP A 144 21.82 3.79 2.76
N PHE A 145 21.10 4.76 2.18
CA PHE A 145 20.66 4.64 0.79
C PHE A 145 21.81 4.69 -0.23
N ALA A 146 22.91 5.33 0.08
CA ALA A 146 24.11 5.23 -0.76
C ALA A 146 24.75 3.83 -0.68
N ILE A 147 24.79 3.23 0.51
CA ILE A 147 25.31 1.87 0.72
C ILE A 147 24.39 0.84 0.03
N SER A 148 23.08 0.88 0.27
CA SER A 148 22.13 -0.02 -0.41
C SER A 148 22.08 0.23 -1.92
N GLY A 149 22.31 1.47 -2.34
CA GLY A 149 22.39 1.86 -3.75
C GLY A 149 23.49 1.12 -4.52
N VAL A 150 24.58 0.74 -3.86
CA VAL A 150 25.60 -0.12 -4.47
C VAL A 150 24.99 -1.48 -4.81
N LEU A 151 24.21 -2.08 -3.92
CA LEU A 151 23.54 -3.36 -4.18
C LEU A 151 22.53 -3.25 -5.33
N TRP A 152 21.80 -2.13 -5.43
CA TRP A 152 20.89 -1.85 -6.53
C TRP A 152 21.60 -1.77 -7.87
N VAL A 153 22.69 -0.98 -7.94
CA VAL A 153 23.45 -0.77 -9.20
C VAL A 153 24.22 -2.03 -9.61
N VAL A 154 24.89 -2.70 -8.67
CA VAL A 154 25.60 -3.95 -8.94
C VAL A 154 24.61 -5.05 -9.37
N GLY A 155 23.47 -5.18 -8.70
CA GLY A 155 22.42 -6.12 -9.11
C GLY A 155 21.86 -5.83 -10.50
N ALA A 156 21.75 -4.54 -10.87
CA ALA A 156 21.36 -4.18 -12.24
C ALA A 156 22.41 -4.58 -13.29
N ALA A 157 23.70 -4.53 -12.96
CA ALA A 157 24.80 -4.87 -13.85
C ALA A 157 25.08 -6.39 -13.93
N VAL A 158 24.82 -7.14 -12.84
CA VAL A 158 25.16 -8.57 -12.71
C VAL A 158 23.88 -9.39 -12.69
N THR A 159 23.41 -9.77 -13.89
CA THR A 159 22.12 -10.47 -14.07
C THR A 159 21.92 -11.69 -13.17
N PRO A 160 22.88 -12.63 -13.00
CA PRO A 160 22.67 -13.82 -12.17
C PRO A 160 22.45 -13.52 -10.67
N ALA A 161 22.86 -12.34 -10.19
CA ALA A 161 22.76 -11.96 -8.79
C ALA A 161 21.69 -10.88 -8.53
N ARG A 162 20.99 -10.43 -9.56
CA ARG A 162 20.07 -9.27 -9.51
C ARG A 162 19.01 -9.40 -8.43
N GLU A 163 18.22 -10.47 -8.46
CA GLU A 163 17.12 -10.66 -7.53
C GLU A 163 17.63 -10.74 -6.08
N VAL A 164 18.74 -11.45 -5.88
CA VAL A 164 19.34 -11.61 -4.54
C VAL A 164 19.86 -10.27 -4.02
N LEU A 165 20.59 -9.51 -4.84
CA LEU A 165 21.15 -8.21 -4.42
C LEU A 165 20.06 -7.18 -4.16
N TRP A 166 19.01 -7.15 -4.98
CA TRP A 166 17.86 -6.28 -4.77
C TRP A 166 17.03 -6.66 -3.55
N ALA A 167 16.83 -7.97 -3.33
CA ALA A 167 16.18 -8.46 -2.10
C ALA A 167 16.99 -8.09 -0.86
N LEU A 168 18.33 -8.26 -0.89
CA LEU A 168 19.21 -7.85 0.20
C LEU A 168 19.18 -6.34 0.45
N ALA A 169 19.14 -5.52 -0.60
CA ALA A 169 19.01 -4.06 -0.47
C ALA A 169 17.70 -3.69 0.24
N LEU A 170 16.56 -4.26 -0.17
CA LEU A 170 15.26 -4.03 0.46
C LEU A 170 15.22 -4.51 1.91
N VAL A 171 15.70 -5.72 2.19
CA VAL A 171 15.78 -6.25 3.55
C VAL A 171 16.64 -5.36 4.45
N LEU A 172 17.76 -4.88 3.94
CA LEU A 172 18.61 -3.92 4.63
C LEU A 172 17.86 -2.62 4.97
N GLU A 173 17.22 -2.00 3.98
CA GLU A 173 16.53 -0.72 4.12
C GLU A 173 15.34 -0.82 5.09
N PHE A 174 14.51 -1.87 4.95
CA PHE A 174 13.36 -2.11 5.84
C PHE A 174 13.82 -2.39 7.27
N SER A 175 14.90 -3.15 7.44
CA SER A 175 15.51 -3.42 8.76
C SER A 175 16.09 -2.15 9.38
N LEU A 176 16.79 -1.34 8.60
CA LEU A 176 17.36 -0.07 9.07
C LEU A 176 16.29 0.93 9.52
N ALA A 177 15.18 1.01 8.82
CA ALA A 177 14.05 1.81 9.27
C ALA A 177 13.51 1.31 10.63
N ARG A 178 13.40 0.00 10.81
CA ARG A 178 12.98 -0.62 12.08
C ARG A 178 13.96 -0.36 13.21
N LEU A 179 15.27 -0.33 12.90
CA LEU A 179 16.37 -0.03 13.83
C LEU A 179 16.61 1.47 14.04
N ARG A 180 15.81 2.33 13.40
CA ARG A 180 15.91 3.79 13.48
C ARG A 180 17.20 4.36 12.87
N TRP A 181 17.65 3.79 11.77
CA TRP A 181 18.80 4.26 10.98
C TRP A 181 20.08 4.43 11.81
N PRO A 182 20.58 3.39 12.49
CA PRO A 182 21.80 3.48 13.29
C PRO A 182 23.00 3.72 12.38
N PHE A 183 23.93 4.61 12.80
CA PHE A 183 25.20 4.81 12.09
C PHE A 183 26.33 5.04 13.10
N PRO A 184 27.51 4.43 12.88
CA PRO A 184 28.67 4.69 13.72
C PRO A 184 28.91 6.20 13.86
N TRP A 185 29.27 6.66 15.05
CA TRP A 185 29.53 8.06 15.44
C TRP A 185 28.35 9.04 15.32
N LEU A 186 27.33 8.76 14.50
CA LEU A 186 26.11 9.57 14.37
C LEU A 186 24.96 9.06 15.25
N GLY A 187 25.12 7.89 15.90
CA GLY A 187 24.08 7.27 16.72
C GLY A 187 22.88 6.77 15.90
N ARG A 188 21.71 6.79 16.50
CA ARG A 188 20.41 6.40 15.84
C ARG A 188 19.40 7.52 16.01
N SER A 189 18.36 7.51 15.16
CA SER A 189 17.26 8.48 15.28
C SER A 189 16.55 8.33 16.61
N THR A 190 16.20 9.43 17.24
CA THR A 190 15.38 9.47 18.44
C THR A 190 13.90 9.32 18.08
N TRP A 191 13.05 8.95 19.05
CA TRP A 191 11.62 8.83 18.80
C TRP A 191 10.97 10.16 18.37
N PRO A 192 11.29 11.31 18.97
CA PRO A 192 10.78 12.60 18.49
C PRO A 192 11.16 12.93 17.05
N GLU A 193 12.38 12.52 16.60
CA GLU A 193 12.78 12.70 15.19
C GLU A 193 12.00 11.82 14.20
N LEU A 194 11.30 10.80 14.67
CA LEU A 194 10.52 9.87 13.85
C LEU A 194 9.01 10.09 14.01
N GLN A 195 8.58 10.98 14.91
CA GLN A 195 7.18 11.24 15.17
C GLN A 195 6.50 11.83 13.93
N VAL A 196 5.32 11.31 13.60
CA VAL A 196 4.48 11.73 12.50
C VAL A 196 3.12 12.19 13.00
N ASN A 197 2.39 12.92 12.17
CA ASN A 197 0.97 13.19 12.38
C ASN A 197 0.18 11.93 11.98
N GLY A 198 -0.43 11.29 12.96
CA GLY A 198 -1.13 10.02 12.77
C GLY A 198 -2.33 10.16 11.84
N THR A 199 -3.09 11.23 11.97
CA THR A 199 -4.26 11.52 11.12
C THR A 199 -3.84 11.70 9.67
N HIS A 200 -2.85 12.56 9.38
CA HIS A 200 -2.35 12.79 8.03
C HIS A 200 -1.84 11.51 7.37
N LEU A 201 -0.98 10.76 8.07
CA LEU A 201 -0.41 9.55 7.47
C LEU A 201 -1.46 8.44 7.28
N SER A 202 -2.45 8.35 8.18
CA SER A 202 -3.58 7.43 7.99
C SER A 202 -4.42 7.79 6.76
N GLU A 203 -4.64 9.07 6.48
CA GLU A 203 -5.27 9.54 5.25
C GLU A 203 -4.43 9.16 4.01
N ARG A 204 -3.11 9.29 4.07
CA ARG A 204 -2.21 8.88 2.98
C ARG A 204 -2.30 7.39 2.67
N TYR A 205 -2.36 6.53 3.70
CA TYR A 205 -2.58 5.09 3.50
C TYR A 205 -3.93 4.80 2.85
N GLN A 206 -4.99 5.52 3.23
CA GLN A 206 -6.30 5.35 2.61
C GLN A 206 -6.28 5.75 1.14
N GLN A 207 -5.62 6.86 0.81
CA GLN A 207 -5.51 7.37 -0.56
C GLN A 207 -4.80 6.38 -1.48
N ILE A 208 -3.62 5.89 -1.10
CA ILE A 208 -2.89 4.92 -1.93
C ILE A 208 -3.64 3.59 -2.05
N PHE A 209 -4.39 3.19 -1.02
CA PHE A 209 -5.21 2.00 -1.09
C PHE A 209 -6.41 2.17 -2.04
N ILE A 210 -7.07 3.34 -2.02
CA ILE A 210 -8.15 3.68 -2.98
C ILE A 210 -7.59 3.69 -4.41
N ILE A 211 -6.37 4.17 -4.59
CA ILE A 211 -5.66 4.14 -5.88
C ILE A 211 -5.45 2.70 -6.36
N ALA A 212 -5.02 1.80 -5.48
CA ALA A 212 -4.85 0.39 -5.83
C ALA A 212 -6.17 -0.30 -6.20
N LEU A 213 -7.27 0.03 -5.50
CA LEU A 213 -8.61 -0.44 -5.88
C LEU A 213 -9.10 0.19 -7.18
N GLY A 214 -8.75 1.45 -7.43
CA GLY A 214 -9.07 2.14 -8.68
C GLY A 214 -8.40 1.47 -9.88
N GLU A 215 -7.17 0.99 -9.72
CA GLU A 215 -6.47 0.21 -10.74
C GLU A 215 -7.21 -1.10 -11.04
N LEU A 216 -7.63 -1.87 -10.02
CA LEU A 216 -8.41 -3.09 -10.21
C LEU A 216 -9.70 -2.81 -11.01
N ILE A 217 -10.45 -1.76 -10.67
CA ILE A 217 -11.67 -1.39 -11.37
C ILE A 217 -11.38 -0.95 -12.80
N LEU A 218 -10.31 -0.19 -13.02
CA LEU A 218 -9.89 0.30 -14.33
C LEU A 218 -9.55 -0.86 -15.26
N ILE A 219 -8.70 -1.78 -14.81
CA ILE A 219 -8.29 -2.96 -15.59
C ILE A 219 -9.52 -3.83 -15.90
N ALA A 220 -10.35 -4.14 -14.90
CA ALA A 220 -11.57 -4.91 -15.11
C ALA A 220 -12.49 -4.26 -16.16
N GLY A 221 -12.65 -2.93 -16.12
CA GLY A 221 -13.45 -2.18 -17.08
C GLY A 221 -12.89 -2.21 -18.51
N ILE A 222 -11.57 -2.03 -18.65
CA ILE A 222 -10.87 -2.10 -19.95
C ILE A 222 -11.01 -3.50 -20.54
N THR A 223 -10.69 -4.54 -19.78
CA THR A 223 -10.77 -5.94 -20.23
C THR A 223 -12.21 -6.31 -20.63
N TYR A 224 -13.20 -5.93 -19.81
CA TYR A 224 -14.59 -6.17 -20.13
C TYR A 224 -15.02 -5.47 -21.45
N SER A 225 -14.57 -4.26 -21.69
CA SER A 225 -14.88 -3.55 -22.94
C SER A 225 -14.29 -4.23 -24.19
N GLN A 226 -13.24 -5.03 -24.01
CA GLN A 226 -12.53 -5.75 -25.09
C GLN A 226 -13.03 -7.20 -25.23
N SER A 227 -13.71 -7.78 -24.23
CA SER A 227 -14.15 -9.19 -24.22
C SER A 227 -15.38 -9.48 -25.09
N GLY A 228 -15.87 -8.52 -25.86
CA GLY A 228 -17.07 -8.68 -26.72
C GLY A 228 -18.38 -8.62 -25.94
N LEU A 229 -18.39 -8.25 -24.67
CA LEU A 229 -19.55 -8.06 -23.78
C LEU A 229 -20.43 -9.33 -23.66
N GLY A 230 -19.77 -10.51 -23.69
CA GLY A 230 -20.43 -11.81 -23.55
C GLY A 230 -21.09 -12.00 -22.18
N ARG A 231 -22.02 -12.94 -22.06
CA ARG A 231 -22.74 -13.22 -20.81
C ARG A 231 -21.77 -13.56 -19.66
N ASP A 232 -20.84 -14.47 -19.91
CA ASP A 232 -19.92 -14.97 -18.88
C ASP A 232 -18.89 -13.91 -18.48
N SER A 233 -18.39 -13.11 -19.44
CA SER A 233 -17.55 -11.94 -19.16
C SER A 233 -18.31 -10.87 -18.39
N THR A 234 -19.61 -10.69 -18.63
CA THR A 234 -20.47 -9.78 -17.85
C THR A 234 -20.60 -10.24 -16.40
N VAL A 235 -20.79 -11.55 -16.17
CA VAL A 235 -20.83 -12.11 -14.81
C VAL A 235 -19.47 -11.97 -14.14
N ALA A 236 -18.37 -12.25 -14.85
CA ALA A 236 -17.01 -12.07 -14.34
C ALA A 236 -16.73 -10.61 -13.93
N PHE A 237 -17.14 -9.65 -14.76
CA PHE A 237 -17.04 -8.22 -14.46
C PHE A 237 -17.85 -7.82 -13.22
N ALA A 238 -19.08 -8.35 -13.08
CA ALA A 238 -19.88 -8.13 -11.89
C ALA A 238 -19.22 -8.70 -10.63
N LEU A 239 -18.59 -9.90 -10.72
CA LEU A 239 -17.83 -10.50 -9.62
C LEU A 239 -16.58 -9.66 -9.27
N ALA A 240 -15.87 -9.13 -10.26
CA ALA A 240 -14.76 -8.21 -10.06
C ALA A 240 -15.20 -6.95 -9.30
N PHE A 241 -16.32 -6.35 -9.69
CA PHE A 241 -16.90 -5.21 -9.00
C PHE A 241 -17.28 -5.54 -7.54
N VAL A 242 -17.97 -6.67 -7.32
CA VAL A 242 -18.35 -7.13 -5.97
C VAL A 242 -17.09 -7.36 -5.12
N THR A 243 -16.05 -7.95 -5.69
CA THR A 243 -14.76 -8.17 -5.02
C THR A 243 -14.11 -6.84 -4.64
N ALA A 244 -14.03 -5.88 -5.57
CA ALA A 244 -13.48 -4.55 -5.30
C ALA A 244 -14.24 -3.84 -4.17
N VAL A 245 -15.58 -3.87 -4.19
CA VAL A 245 -16.44 -3.30 -3.15
C VAL A 245 -16.23 -4.01 -1.81
N ALA A 246 -16.09 -5.34 -1.80
CA ALA A 246 -15.81 -6.10 -0.58
C ALA A 246 -14.45 -5.72 0.02
N LEU A 247 -13.39 -5.64 -0.80
CA LEU A 247 -12.06 -5.20 -0.36
C LEU A 247 -12.10 -3.77 0.18
N ALA A 248 -12.76 -2.84 -0.52
CA ALA A 248 -12.97 -1.48 -0.07
C ALA A 248 -13.67 -1.43 1.29
N ARG A 249 -14.76 -2.18 1.44
CA ARG A 249 -15.54 -2.23 2.68
C ARG A 249 -14.75 -2.80 3.84
N LEU A 250 -14.01 -3.89 3.62
CA LEU A 250 -13.14 -4.52 4.61
C LEU A 250 -11.97 -3.62 5.02
N TYR A 251 -11.49 -2.76 4.14
CA TYR A 251 -10.44 -1.79 4.42
C TYR A 251 -10.99 -0.57 5.18
N LEU A 252 -12.01 0.10 4.65
CA LEU A 252 -12.48 1.40 5.13
C LEU A 252 -13.20 1.32 6.48
N VAL A 253 -13.84 0.19 6.80
CA VAL A 253 -14.59 0.04 8.06
C VAL A 253 -13.91 -0.98 8.97
N PRO A 254 -13.56 -0.63 10.16
CA PRO A 254 -13.56 0.60 10.96
C PRO A 254 -12.16 1.18 11.25
N ALA A 255 -11.11 0.81 10.52
CA ALA A 255 -9.74 1.06 10.96
C ALA A 255 -9.12 2.39 10.48
N GLY A 256 -9.61 3.00 9.41
CA GLY A 256 -8.97 4.18 8.83
C GLY A 256 -8.81 5.34 9.83
N GLY A 257 -9.88 5.76 10.49
CA GLY A 257 -9.81 6.82 11.50
C GLY A 257 -9.16 6.40 12.82
N ARG A 258 -9.20 5.10 13.16
CA ARG A 258 -8.62 4.60 14.43
C ARG A 258 -7.10 4.46 14.38
N LEU A 259 -6.52 4.17 13.21
CA LEU A 259 -5.06 4.09 13.06
C LEU A 259 -4.40 5.42 13.40
N GLY A 260 -4.90 6.53 12.84
CA GLY A 260 -4.39 7.87 13.13
C GLY A 260 -4.49 8.21 14.63
N ALA A 261 -5.66 8.04 15.21
CA ALA A 261 -5.89 8.28 16.65
C ALA A 261 -4.98 7.39 17.53
N ARG A 262 -4.73 6.14 17.13
CA ARG A 262 -3.85 5.23 17.88
C ARG A 262 -2.38 5.67 17.80
N ILE A 263 -1.91 6.10 16.64
CA ILE A 263 -0.55 6.64 16.47
C ILE A 263 -0.35 7.88 17.34
N GLU A 264 -1.33 8.78 17.38
CA GLU A 264 -1.28 10.00 18.18
C GLU A 264 -1.32 9.69 19.69
N ALA A 265 -2.17 8.76 20.12
CA ALA A 265 -2.29 8.35 21.52
C ALA A 265 -1.01 7.71 22.08
N GLU A 266 -0.23 7.01 21.24
CA GLU A 266 1.05 6.43 21.66
C GLU A 266 2.18 7.47 21.75
N GLY A 267 1.98 8.68 21.20
CA GLY A 267 3.01 9.72 21.18
C GLY A 267 4.25 9.32 20.35
N PRO A 268 5.50 9.70 20.77
CA PRO A 268 6.68 9.38 20.00
C PRO A 268 6.91 7.89 19.65
N PRO A 269 6.58 6.91 20.53
CA PRO A 269 6.62 5.48 20.15
C PRO A 269 5.64 5.07 19.04
N GLY A 270 4.61 5.86 18.74
CA GLY A 270 3.63 5.63 17.67
C GLY A 270 4.27 5.49 16.27
N SER A 271 5.51 5.95 16.11
CA SER A 271 6.29 5.70 14.88
C SER A 271 6.56 4.22 14.59
N LYS A 272 6.56 3.35 15.61
CA LYS A 272 6.64 1.88 15.40
C LYS A 272 5.36 1.37 14.76
N LEU A 273 4.21 1.81 15.26
CA LEU A 273 2.89 1.47 14.72
C LEU A 273 2.77 1.93 13.27
N THR A 274 3.22 3.15 12.99
CA THR A 274 3.29 3.71 11.64
C THR A 274 4.09 2.83 10.68
N LEU A 275 5.30 2.43 11.08
CA LEU A 275 6.17 1.59 10.25
C LEU A 275 5.53 0.21 10.02
N MET A 276 4.98 -0.42 11.05
CA MET A 276 4.29 -1.71 10.93
C MET A 276 3.05 -1.60 10.05
N ALA A 277 2.28 -0.53 10.18
CA ALA A 277 1.16 -0.24 9.29
C ALA A 277 1.62 -0.12 7.84
N GLY A 278 2.77 0.53 7.59
CA GLY A 278 3.37 0.61 6.24
C GLY A 278 3.69 -0.74 5.65
N TYR A 279 4.29 -1.65 6.41
CA TYR A 279 4.58 -3.01 5.93
C TYR A 279 3.30 -3.80 5.63
N LEU A 280 2.28 -3.67 6.48
CA LEU A 280 1.01 -4.33 6.26
C LEU A 280 0.26 -3.77 5.04
N HIS A 281 0.37 -2.46 4.77
CA HIS A 281 -0.22 -1.88 3.56
C HIS A 281 0.48 -2.35 2.29
N LEU A 282 1.80 -2.55 2.30
CA LEU A 282 2.50 -3.19 1.18
C LEU A 282 1.91 -4.57 0.87
N ILE A 283 1.70 -5.40 1.89
CA ILE A 283 1.10 -6.74 1.72
C ILE A 283 -0.35 -6.63 1.21
N MET A 284 -1.13 -5.69 1.73
CA MET A 284 -2.51 -5.46 1.24
C MET A 284 -2.53 -5.03 -0.23
N ILE A 285 -1.62 -4.15 -0.65
CA ILE A 285 -1.53 -3.69 -2.04
C ILE A 285 -1.07 -4.83 -2.96
N ALA A 286 -0.10 -5.65 -2.53
CA ALA A 286 0.28 -6.87 -3.25
C ALA A 286 -0.93 -7.81 -3.43
N GLY A 287 -1.75 -7.94 -2.40
CA GLY A 287 -3.01 -8.71 -2.46
C GLY A 287 -4.02 -8.14 -3.45
N VAL A 288 -4.19 -6.82 -3.48
CA VAL A 288 -5.09 -6.14 -4.44
C VAL A 288 -4.58 -6.32 -5.87
N LEU A 289 -3.27 -6.14 -6.10
CA LEU A 289 -2.63 -6.31 -7.41
C LEU A 289 -2.82 -7.74 -7.94
N ALA A 290 -2.56 -8.75 -7.12
CA ALA A 290 -2.79 -10.15 -7.50
C ALA A 290 -4.28 -10.42 -7.79
N THR A 291 -5.19 -9.83 -6.99
CA THR A 291 -6.64 -9.93 -7.24
C THR A 291 -7.03 -9.28 -8.57
N SER A 292 -6.44 -8.13 -8.91
CA SER A 292 -6.68 -7.42 -10.19
C SER A 292 -6.32 -8.31 -11.37
N VAL A 293 -5.14 -8.94 -11.34
CA VAL A 293 -4.69 -9.86 -12.41
C VAL A 293 -5.63 -11.06 -12.55
N ALA A 294 -6.02 -11.70 -11.44
CA ALA A 294 -6.95 -12.83 -11.49
C ALA A 294 -8.32 -12.44 -12.06
N MET A 295 -8.84 -11.25 -11.73
CA MET A 295 -10.10 -10.76 -12.25
C MET A 295 -10.01 -10.40 -13.73
N GLU A 296 -8.90 -9.81 -14.18
CA GLU A 296 -8.62 -9.55 -15.59
C GLU A 296 -8.71 -10.84 -16.41
N MET A 297 -7.97 -11.87 -16.00
CA MET A 297 -7.98 -13.17 -16.68
C MET A 297 -9.36 -13.84 -16.66
N THR A 298 -10.11 -13.72 -15.54
CA THR A 298 -11.46 -14.27 -15.44
C THR A 298 -12.43 -13.58 -16.41
N ILE A 299 -12.30 -12.27 -16.64
CA ILE A 299 -13.16 -11.52 -17.56
C ILE A 299 -12.82 -11.88 -19.00
N ASP A 300 -11.54 -12.05 -19.32
CA ASP A 300 -11.06 -12.36 -20.67
C ASP A 300 -11.38 -13.80 -21.07
N HIS A 301 -11.13 -14.76 -20.16
CA HIS A 301 -11.29 -16.19 -20.40
C HIS A 301 -12.11 -16.90 -19.30
N PRO A 302 -13.42 -16.58 -19.14
CA PRO A 302 -14.23 -17.05 -17.99
C PRO A 302 -14.41 -18.55 -17.91
N GLY A 303 -14.37 -19.24 -19.05
CA GLY A 303 -14.57 -20.70 -19.18
C GLY A 303 -13.30 -21.53 -19.04
N GLU A 304 -12.15 -20.91 -19.12
CA GLU A 304 -10.86 -21.61 -19.03
C GLU A 304 -10.52 -21.95 -17.58
N HIS A 305 -9.60 -22.89 -17.41
CA HIS A 305 -8.99 -23.16 -16.11
C HIS A 305 -7.47 -23.19 -16.27
N GLU A 306 -6.79 -22.34 -15.53
CA GLU A 306 -5.34 -22.32 -15.43
C GLU A 306 -4.95 -22.31 -13.96
N THR A 307 -4.04 -23.21 -13.58
CA THR A 307 -3.63 -23.37 -12.17
C THR A 307 -2.96 -22.10 -11.63
N GLY A 308 -2.11 -21.45 -12.43
CA GLY A 308 -1.43 -20.20 -12.07
C GLY A 308 -2.44 -19.11 -11.73
N GLN A 309 -3.45 -18.93 -12.56
CA GLN A 309 -4.53 -17.98 -12.37
C GLN A 309 -5.34 -18.26 -11.08
N THR A 310 -5.70 -19.54 -10.84
CA THR A 310 -6.40 -19.92 -9.61
C THR A 310 -5.57 -19.59 -8.38
N ILE A 311 -4.26 -19.89 -8.41
CA ILE A 311 -3.35 -19.58 -7.30
C ILE A 311 -3.33 -18.08 -7.02
N VAL A 312 -3.17 -17.25 -8.03
CA VAL A 312 -3.16 -15.78 -7.90
C VAL A 312 -4.49 -15.25 -7.40
N GLY A 313 -5.62 -15.80 -7.89
CA GLY A 313 -6.97 -15.44 -7.48
C GLY A 313 -7.30 -15.79 -6.02
N VAL A 314 -6.64 -16.81 -5.47
CA VAL A 314 -6.76 -17.21 -4.05
C VAL A 314 -5.77 -16.41 -3.18
N ILE A 315 -4.50 -16.32 -3.60
CA ILE A 315 -3.44 -15.67 -2.84
C ILE A 315 -3.74 -14.17 -2.67
N GLY A 316 -4.22 -13.51 -3.71
CA GLY A 316 -4.50 -12.06 -3.66
C GLY A 316 -5.42 -11.67 -2.50
N PRO A 317 -6.68 -12.12 -2.48
CA PRO A 317 -7.61 -11.83 -1.38
C PRO A 317 -7.17 -12.37 -0.02
N ALA A 318 -6.47 -13.52 0.02
CA ALA A 318 -5.94 -14.10 1.26
C ALA A 318 -4.83 -13.21 1.87
N LEU A 319 -3.89 -12.71 1.06
CA LEU A 319 -2.85 -11.76 1.50
C LEU A 319 -3.47 -10.47 2.02
N PHE A 320 -4.40 -9.88 1.25
CA PHE A 320 -5.11 -8.69 1.68
C PHE A 320 -5.79 -8.89 3.03
N LEU A 321 -6.57 -9.97 3.17
CA LEU A 321 -7.33 -10.24 4.38
C LEU A 321 -6.41 -10.50 5.57
N THR A 322 -5.33 -11.26 5.38
CA THR A 322 -4.32 -11.55 6.42
C THR A 322 -3.67 -10.26 6.94
N ALA A 323 -3.17 -9.41 6.04
CA ALA A 323 -2.57 -8.13 6.43
C ALA A 323 -3.59 -7.21 7.11
N ARG A 324 -4.84 -7.24 6.65
CA ARG A 324 -5.92 -6.47 7.25
C ARG A 324 -6.31 -6.94 8.65
N ILE A 325 -6.27 -8.25 8.90
CA ILE A 325 -6.45 -8.85 10.24
C ILE A 325 -5.31 -8.39 11.17
N MET A 326 -4.07 -8.49 10.70
CA MET A 326 -2.89 -8.08 11.49
C MET A 326 -2.95 -6.58 11.82
N LEU A 327 -3.37 -5.74 10.87
CA LEU A 327 -3.56 -4.31 11.11
C LEU A 327 -4.66 -4.05 12.15
N ALA A 328 -5.77 -4.79 12.10
CA ALA A 328 -6.84 -4.67 13.09
C ALA A 328 -6.37 -5.10 14.49
N ALA A 329 -5.64 -6.21 14.59
CA ALA A 329 -5.06 -6.67 15.85
C ALA A 329 -4.07 -5.65 16.42
N LEU A 330 -3.25 -5.03 15.57
CA LEU A 330 -2.26 -4.03 15.94
C LEU A 330 -2.92 -2.72 16.46
N VAL A 331 -4.01 -2.27 15.82
CA VAL A 331 -4.70 -1.03 16.14
C VAL A 331 -5.68 -1.21 17.31
N ASP A 332 -6.47 -2.28 17.28
CA ASP A 332 -7.61 -2.48 18.20
C ASP A 332 -7.27 -3.45 19.35
N GLY A 333 -6.14 -4.16 19.29
CA GLY A 333 -5.77 -5.21 20.24
C GLY A 333 -6.72 -6.41 20.22
N ARG A 334 -7.55 -6.55 19.19
CA ARG A 334 -8.55 -7.64 19.05
C ARG A 334 -8.45 -8.31 17.70
N TRP A 335 -8.62 -9.63 17.70
CA TRP A 335 -8.64 -10.44 16.51
C TRP A 335 -10.06 -10.51 15.93
N PRO A 336 -10.27 -10.11 14.66
CA PRO A 336 -11.60 -10.17 14.02
C PRO A 336 -11.90 -11.61 13.56
N TRP A 337 -12.65 -12.37 14.36
CA TRP A 337 -12.90 -13.81 14.16
C TRP A 337 -13.50 -14.15 12.79
N ALA A 338 -14.47 -13.36 12.31
CA ALA A 338 -15.08 -13.60 11.00
C ALA A 338 -14.04 -13.57 9.87
N ARG A 339 -13.07 -12.65 9.96
CA ARG A 339 -11.99 -12.52 8.97
C ARG A 339 -10.95 -13.62 9.14
N LEU A 340 -10.65 -14.05 10.38
CA LEU A 340 -9.74 -15.16 10.64
C LEU A 340 -10.24 -16.48 10.03
N VAL A 341 -11.54 -16.75 10.10
CA VAL A 341 -12.16 -17.91 9.44
C VAL A 341 -12.22 -17.70 7.91
N GLY A 342 -12.32 -16.47 7.46
CA GLY A 342 -12.38 -16.13 6.04
C GLY A 342 -11.12 -16.49 5.26
N VAL A 343 -9.91 -16.34 5.86
CA VAL A 343 -8.66 -16.71 5.17
C VAL A 343 -8.61 -18.19 4.78
N PRO A 344 -8.76 -19.16 5.72
CA PRO A 344 -8.82 -20.57 5.34
C PRO A 344 -10.01 -20.90 4.43
N ALA A 345 -11.17 -20.21 4.58
CA ALA A 345 -12.31 -20.42 3.69
C ALA A 345 -11.99 -20.02 2.23
N ILE A 346 -11.28 -18.90 2.01
CA ILE A 346 -10.80 -18.50 0.67
C ILE A 346 -9.82 -19.54 0.13
N ILE A 347 -8.86 -20.00 0.94
CA ILE A 347 -7.84 -20.97 0.50
C ILE A 347 -8.49 -22.32 0.16
N VAL A 348 -9.31 -22.86 1.06
CA VAL A 348 -9.96 -24.16 0.86
C VAL A 348 -10.97 -24.09 -0.29
N GLY A 349 -11.81 -23.06 -0.34
CA GLY A 349 -12.80 -22.88 -1.41
C GLY A 349 -12.13 -22.70 -2.78
N GLY A 350 -11.08 -21.89 -2.86
CA GLY A 350 -10.31 -21.69 -4.08
C GLY A 350 -9.58 -22.97 -4.55
N LEU A 351 -8.93 -23.69 -3.64
CA LEU A 351 -8.27 -24.95 -3.99
C LEU A 351 -9.26 -26.04 -4.38
N ALA A 352 -10.45 -26.09 -3.76
CA ALA A 352 -11.51 -27.03 -4.14
C ALA A 352 -12.01 -26.79 -5.56
N THR A 353 -11.89 -25.57 -6.08
CA THR A 353 -12.33 -25.17 -7.43
C THR A 353 -11.18 -25.06 -8.44
N VAL A 354 -9.97 -25.57 -8.12
CA VAL A 354 -8.79 -25.46 -9.00
C VAL A 354 -8.97 -26.10 -10.38
N ARG A 355 -9.86 -27.08 -10.50
CA ARG A 355 -10.20 -27.76 -11.76
C ARG A 355 -11.51 -27.25 -12.40
N SER A 356 -12.13 -26.24 -11.82
CA SER A 356 -13.34 -25.62 -12.32
C SER A 356 -13.02 -24.43 -13.21
N PRO A 357 -13.96 -23.96 -14.05
CA PRO A 357 -13.82 -22.71 -14.78
C PRO A 357 -13.48 -21.54 -13.83
N GLN A 358 -12.68 -20.57 -14.31
CA GLN A 358 -12.23 -19.42 -13.51
C GLN A 358 -13.39 -18.60 -12.93
N LEU A 359 -14.50 -18.54 -13.66
CA LEU A 359 -15.73 -17.90 -13.20
C LEU A 359 -16.24 -18.51 -11.88
N VAL A 360 -16.17 -19.85 -11.74
CA VAL A 360 -16.59 -20.55 -10.52
C VAL A 360 -15.64 -20.24 -9.36
N ASN A 361 -14.32 -20.26 -9.60
CA ASN A 361 -13.34 -19.90 -8.59
C ASN A 361 -13.55 -18.46 -8.09
N SER A 362 -13.67 -17.51 -9.01
CA SER A 362 -13.92 -16.10 -8.69
C SER A 362 -15.25 -15.90 -7.93
N ALA A 363 -16.29 -16.65 -8.28
CA ALA A 363 -17.58 -16.60 -7.58
C ALA A 363 -17.47 -17.11 -6.13
N VAL A 364 -16.70 -18.19 -5.89
CA VAL A 364 -16.43 -18.72 -4.54
C VAL A 364 -15.68 -17.69 -3.70
N VAL A 365 -14.60 -17.12 -4.23
CA VAL A 365 -13.79 -16.13 -3.52
C VAL A 365 -14.61 -14.86 -3.21
N ALA A 366 -15.32 -14.31 -4.20
CA ALA A 366 -16.19 -13.16 -4.02
C ALA A 366 -17.31 -13.43 -3.00
N GLY A 367 -17.91 -14.64 -3.04
CA GLY A 367 -18.92 -15.08 -2.09
C GLY A 367 -18.41 -15.11 -0.65
N VAL A 368 -17.20 -15.66 -0.43
CA VAL A 368 -16.59 -15.67 0.91
C VAL A 368 -16.31 -14.25 1.40
N LEU A 369 -15.75 -13.37 0.56
CA LEU A 369 -15.51 -11.98 0.92
C LEU A 369 -16.81 -11.25 1.27
N LEU A 370 -17.88 -11.46 0.49
CA LEU A 370 -19.19 -10.88 0.75
C LEU A 370 -19.78 -11.37 2.08
N LEU A 371 -19.67 -12.66 2.38
CA LEU A 371 -20.11 -13.22 3.66
C LEU A 371 -19.37 -12.56 4.83
N ILE A 372 -18.05 -12.37 4.74
CA ILE A 372 -17.27 -11.68 5.78
C ILE A 372 -17.78 -10.25 5.96
N VAL A 373 -18.02 -9.52 4.87
CA VAL A 373 -18.57 -8.15 4.92
C VAL A 373 -19.93 -8.12 5.60
N LEU A 374 -20.81 -9.06 5.29
CA LEU A 374 -22.15 -9.16 5.90
C LEU A 374 -22.05 -9.47 7.40
N PHE A 375 -21.19 -10.40 7.81
CA PHE A 375 -20.95 -10.69 9.23
C PHE A 375 -20.41 -9.49 10.00
N ASP A 376 -19.46 -8.75 9.42
CA ASP A 376 -18.91 -7.53 10.01
C ASP A 376 -19.97 -6.41 10.15
N ALA A 377 -20.97 -6.37 9.27
CA ALA A 377 -22.05 -5.37 9.29
C ALA A 377 -23.15 -5.68 10.32
N MET A 378 -23.40 -6.96 10.67
CA MET A 378 -24.50 -7.37 11.56
C MET A 378 -24.55 -6.67 12.93
N PRO A 379 -23.44 -6.48 13.66
CA PRO A 379 -23.49 -5.77 14.94
C PRO A 379 -23.92 -4.30 14.83
N GLY A 380 -23.52 -3.64 13.74
CA GLY A 380 -23.94 -2.26 13.43
C GLY A 380 -25.42 -2.16 13.09
N LEU A 381 -25.92 -3.07 12.28
CA LEU A 381 -27.32 -3.15 11.90
C LEU A 381 -28.22 -3.41 13.10
N ARG A 382 -27.84 -4.33 14.01
CA ARG A 382 -28.57 -4.60 15.26
C ARG A 382 -28.64 -3.39 16.17
N ARG A 383 -27.58 -2.59 16.30
CA ARG A 383 -27.57 -1.33 17.09
C ARG A 383 -28.48 -0.28 16.46
N PHE A 384 -28.42 -0.12 15.15
CA PHE A 384 -29.26 0.83 14.41
C PHE A 384 -30.74 0.50 14.56
N ILE A 385 -31.16 -0.77 14.36
CA ILE A 385 -32.53 -1.22 14.53
C ILE A 385 -33.02 -0.99 15.97
N ARG A 386 -32.17 -1.25 16.97
CA ARG A 386 -32.52 -1.04 18.38
C ARG A 386 -32.75 0.44 18.70
N GLN A 387 -31.90 1.33 18.20
CA GLN A 387 -32.06 2.77 18.39
C GLN A 387 -33.29 3.34 17.69
N SER A 388 -33.58 2.86 16.48
CA SER A 388 -34.82 3.25 15.75
C SER A 388 -36.08 2.77 16.46
N GLY A 389 -36.08 1.56 17.05
CA GLY A 389 -37.20 1.05 17.82
C GLY A 389 -37.41 1.77 19.16
N GLU A 390 -36.37 2.32 19.77
CA GLU A 390 -36.44 3.13 20.98
C GLU A 390 -36.95 4.57 20.70
N SER A 391 -36.71 5.10 19.48
CA SER A 391 -37.21 6.42 19.07
C SER A 391 -38.71 6.44 18.76
N ASP A 392 -39.30 5.30 18.36
CA ASP A 392 -40.72 5.18 18.02
C ASP A 392 -41.61 4.78 19.24
N ALA A 393 -41.02 4.63 20.44
CA ALA A 393 -41.81 4.37 21.63
C ALA A 393 -42.61 5.64 22.00
N PRO A 394 -43.96 5.57 22.04
CA PRO A 394 -44.77 6.74 22.36
C PRO A 394 -44.46 7.25 23.77
N ALA A 395 -44.18 8.54 23.86
CA ALA A 395 -43.95 9.23 25.10
C ALA A 395 -45.19 9.03 26.02
N HIS A 396 -45.10 8.10 26.94
CA HIS A 396 -46.15 7.92 27.98
C HIS A 396 -46.29 9.25 28.71
N ARG A 397 -47.41 9.92 28.44
CA ARG A 397 -47.90 11.07 29.21
C ARG A 397 -47.88 10.68 30.68
N ARG A 398 -47.08 11.37 31.50
CA ARG A 398 -47.21 11.34 32.95
C ARG A 398 -48.55 11.99 33.29
N PRO A 399 -49.44 11.31 34.04
CA PRO A 399 -50.61 11.98 34.60
C PRO A 399 -50.15 12.98 35.65
N GLY A 400 -50.71 14.21 35.61
CA GLY A 400 -50.51 15.30 36.57
C GLY A 400 -51.18 15.03 37.90
#